data_1b299f876c5999aa505be1b92554b33b
#
_entry.id   1b299f876c5999aa505be1b92554b33b
#
_cell.length_a   1.000
_cell.length_b   1.000
_cell.length_c   1.000
_cell.angle_alpha   90.00
_cell.angle_beta   90.00
_cell.angle_gamma   90.00
#
_symmetry.space_group_name_H-M   'P 1'
#
loop_
_entity.id
_entity.type
_entity.pdbx_description
1 polymer ?
#
loop_
_entity_poly.entity_id
_entity_poly.type
_entity_poly.pdbx_seq_one_letter_code
_entity_poly.pdbx_strand_id
1 'polypeptide(L)'
;MADLQDEVHTTTDVDGAAGPFGDEACRADRADLADLAEAFVPVSDPDTEPLERAHAILATHPVADGYSGLPWALRHLPWFDLETGEAAVDTDVPRLREGHVGALFWSLHLPKGLDGDRAVGATLEQLDLVRTVVRTHPEGLRLACTAGQATDARRCGRIAVLLGPAGAAAIGESLGVLRSLFALGLRVLTLSGVSWASEAGLTRFGEEVLREMNRLGVLADLSGASGETVRRALVVSKSPVLCTRSAAHALRPHPANLPDDLLAELGAAKGLCMVPLTAKQTGPTVHDVADHLDHVRALAGPESVGLSGTYDVGTAHPRELADASCYPRLIAELLGRGWTEADITLLTWGNVQRVLRSADFTARAAQQRREPSTAKIAELDG
;
A
#
# COMPACT_ATOMS: atom_id res chain seq x y z
N MET A 1 8.71 -12.42 -65.16
CA MET A 1 8.55 -11.03 -65.63
C MET A 1 8.00 -10.20 -64.51
N ALA A 2 8.69 -9.12 -64.25
CA ALA A 2 8.50 -8.02 -63.31
C ALA A 2 8.83 -8.34 -61.86
N ASP A 3 10.03 -8.06 -61.52
CA ASP A 3 10.70 -7.06 -60.66
C ASP A 3 9.76 -6.26 -59.76
N LEU A 4 10.00 -6.36 -58.44
CA LEU A 4 9.88 -5.24 -57.54
C LEU A 4 10.94 -5.36 -56.44
N GLN A 5 11.68 -4.29 -56.39
CA GLN A 5 12.90 -4.07 -55.64
C GLN A 5 12.68 -3.88 -54.12
N ASP A 6 13.74 -4.20 -53.40
CA ASP A 6 14.12 -3.83 -52.05
C ASP A 6 13.62 -2.44 -51.58
N GLU A 7 13.02 -2.40 -50.41
CA GLU A 7 13.10 -1.26 -49.51
C GLU A 7 13.44 -1.70 -48.09
N VAL A 8 14.68 -1.37 -47.74
CA VAL A 8 15.25 -1.42 -46.42
C VAL A 8 14.46 -0.45 -45.53
N HIS A 9 13.73 -0.95 -44.54
CA HIS A 9 13.19 -0.11 -43.47
C HIS A 9 14.04 -0.25 -42.22
N THR A 10 14.73 0.86 -41.96
CA THR A 10 15.44 1.22 -40.74
C THR A 10 14.56 1.01 -39.53
N THR A 11 15.12 0.26 -38.58
CA THR A 11 14.60 0.16 -37.20
C THR A 11 14.58 1.53 -36.54
N THR A 12 13.41 2.04 -36.27
CA THR A 12 13.23 3.15 -35.36
C THR A 12 13.06 2.60 -33.95
N ASP A 13 13.94 3.05 -33.07
CA ASP A 13 13.88 2.88 -31.64
C ASP A 13 12.48 3.26 -31.13
N VAL A 14 11.82 2.31 -30.46
CA VAL A 14 10.59 2.60 -29.73
C VAL A 14 10.99 3.08 -28.35
N ASP A 15 11.16 4.38 -28.24
CA ASP A 15 11.25 5.09 -26.96
C ASP A 15 10.00 4.80 -26.14
N GLY A 16 10.23 4.55 -24.83
CA GLY A 16 9.24 4.16 -23.88
C GLY A 16 8.04 5.12 -23.82
N ALA A 17 6.90 4.64 -24.22
CA ALA A 17 5.65 5.34 -24.12
C ALA A 17 5.29 5.57 -22.64
N ALA A 18 5.52 6.78 -22.15
CA ALA A 18 4.84 7.31 -20.98
C ALA A 18 3.33 7.28 -21.29
N GLY A 19 2.54 6.65 -20.40
CA GLY A 19 1.09 6.55 -20.58
C GLY A 19 0.41 7.92 -20.66
N PRO A 20 -0.83 8.01 -21.14
CA PRO A 20 -1.50 9.24 -21.55
C PRO A 20 -1.98 10.15 -20.41
N PHE A 21 -1.28 10.22 -19.31
CA PHE A 21 -1.59 11.13 -18.21
C PHE A 21 -0.53 12.23 -18.17
N GLY A 22 -0.86 13.35 -18.84
CA GLY A 22 0.05 14.46 -19.08
C GLY A 22 0.67 15.05 -17.83
N ASP A 23 1.98 15.16 -17.88
CA ASP A 23 2.88 15.80 -16.90
C ASP A 23 2.86 17.35 -16.95
N GLU A 24 1.97 17.97 -17.72
CA GLU A 24 2.08 19.40 -18.04
C GLU A 24 1.62 20.35 -16.92
N ALA A 25 0.75 19.92 -16.01
CA ALA A 25 0.22 20.82 -14.99
C ALA A 25 1.14 21.10 -13.80
N CYS A 26 2.19 20.29 -13.59
CA CYS A 26 3.14 20.44 -12.46
C CYS A 26 4.54 20.94 -12.85
N ARG A 27 4.79 21.32 -14.12
CA ARG A 27 6.13 21.73 -14.59
C ARG A 27 6.42 23.22 -14.48
N ALA A 28 5.43 24.06 -14.19
CA ALA A 28 5.57 25.52 -14.31
C ALA A 28 6.40 26.20 -13.17
N ASP A 29 6.58 25.56 -11.99
CA ASP A 29 7.20 26.22 -10.83
C ASP A 29 8.49 25.57 -10.32
N ARG A 30 9.26 24.92 -11.18
CA ARG A 30 10.48 24.17 -10.75
C ARG A 30 11.69 25.03 -10.40
N ALA A 31 11.70 26.31 -10.74
CA ALA A 31 12.91 27.15 -10.59
C ALA A 31 13.00 27.88 -9.23
N ASP A 32 11.88 28.20 -8.59
CA ASP A 32 11.88 29.06 -7.40
C ASP A 32 11.71 28.36 -6.05
N LEU A 33 11.43 27.04 -6.04
CA LEU A 33 11.18 26.28 -4.80
C LEU A 33 12.39 25.51 -4.28
N ALA A 34 13.50 25.46 -4.99
CA ALA A 34 14.71 24.78 -4.54
C ALA A 34 15.41 25.54 -3.39
N ASP A 35 15.31 26.87 -3.35
CA ASP A 35 15.94 27.72 -2.33
C ASP A 35 15.09 27.89 -1.05
N LEU A 36 13.85 27.40 -1.01
CA LEU A 36 12.99 27.46 0.18
C LEU A 36 13.00 26.15 0.99
N ALA A 37 13.73 25.15 0.59
CA ALA A 37 13.75 23.82 1.24
C ALA A 37 14.66 23.75 2.49
N GLU A 38 15.36 24.82 2.87
CA GLU A 38 15.99 24.97 4.19
C GLU A 38 15.10 25.73 5.19
N ALA A 39 13.83 25.92 4.90
CA ALA A 39 12.89 26.61 5.74
C ALA A 39 12.46 25.73 6.92
N PHE A 40 13.02 26.04 8.08
CA PHE A 40 12.38 26.00 9.38
C PHE A 40 11.57 24.72 9.66
N VAL A 41 12.20 23.71 10.22
CA VAL A 41 11.50 22.71 11.02
C VAL A 41 11.05 23.47 12.31
N PRO A 42 9.77 23.72 12.50
CA PRO A 42 9.32 24.29 13.75
C PRO A 42 9.62 23.26 14.85
N VAL A 43 10.54 23.55 15.72
CA VAL A 43 10.69 22.83 16.97
C VAL A 43 9.36 23.04 17.71
N SER A 44 8.56 21.98 17.77
CA SER A 44 7.29 22.02 18.50
C SER A 44 7.57 22.37 19.95
N ASP A 45 6.97 23.46 20.41
CA ASP A 45 7.05 23.88 21.81
C ASP A 45 6.53 22.72 22.69
N PRO A 46 7.28 22.24 23.69
CA PRO A 46 6.84 21.18 24.59
C PRO A 46 5.56 21.51 25.38
N ASP A 47 5.22 22.80 25.49
CA ASP A 47 4.01 23.25 26.17
C ASP A 47 2.76 23.29 25.23
N THR A 48 2.93 22.99 23.93
CA THR A 48 1.81 22.89 22.99
C THR A 48 0.97 21.64 23.26
N GLU A 49 -0.34 21.78 23.26
CA GLU A 49 -1.29 20.67 23.42
C GLU A 49 -0.93 19.51 22.47
N PRO A 50 -0.92 18.25 22.92
CA PRO A 50 -0.49 17.10 22.10
C PRO A 50 -1.23 16.98 20.76
N LEU A 51 -2.48 17.39 20.68
CA LEU A 51 -3.26 17.37 19.44
C LEU A 51 -2.79 18.43 18.44
N GLU A 52 -2.46 19.64 18.88
CA GLU A 52 -1.90 20.70 18.01
C GLU A 52 -0.53 20.28 17.47
N ARG A 53 0.30 19.67 18.32
CA ARG A 53 1.58 19.11 17.89
C ARG A 53 1.39 17.98 16.86
N ALA A 54 0.40 17.13 17.06
CA ALA A 54 0.08 16.06 16.10
C ALA A 54 -0.30 16.66 14.73
N HIS A 55 -1.15 17.67 14.69
CA HIS A 55 -1.49 18.38 13.45
C HIS A 55 -0.27 19.02 12.79
N ALA A 56 0.61 19.68 13.56
CA ALA A 56 1.82 20.32 13.04
C ALA A 56 2.78 19.28 12.39
N ILE A 57 3.00 18.13 13.04
CA ILE A 57 3.84 17.06 12.50
C ILE A 57 3.19 16.47 11.23
N LEU A 58 1.89 16.18 11.26
CA LEU A 58 1.19 15.56 10.15
C LEU A 58 1.07 16.48 8.93
N ALA A 59 1.08 17.80 9.10
CA ALA A 59 1.13 18.75 8.00
C ALA A 59 2.41 18.60 7.14
N THR A 60 3.52 18.23 7.78
CA THR A 60 4.82 18.00 7.10
C THR A 60 5.06 16.54 6.80
N HIS A 61 4.58 15.63 7.62
CA HIS A 61 4.75 14.18 7.53
C HIS A 61 3.38 13.47 7.54
N PRO A 62 2.64 13.51 6.41
CA PRO A 62 1.27 13.00 6.34
C PRO A 62 1.21 11.50 6.51
N VAL A 63 0.01 11.00 6.79
CA VAL A 63 -0.24 9.56 6.94
C VAL A 63 -0.21 8.85 5.58
N ALA A 64 0.51 7.75 5.51
CA ALA A 64 0.38 6.74 4.46
C ALA A 64 -0.42 5.56 5.03
N ASP A 65 -1.69 5.50 4.68
CA ASP A 65 -2.64 4.49 5.16
C ASP A 65 -2.51 3.20 4.35
N GLY A 66 -2.25 2.08 5.02
CA GLY A 66 -1.96 0.79 4.42
C GLY A 66 -3.14 0.04 3.81
N TYR A 67 -4.38 0.45 4.09
CA TYR A 67 -5.55 -0.25 3.57
C TYR A 67 -6.85 0.53 3.73
N SER A 68 -7.58 0.70 2.64
CA SER A 68 -8.97 1.12 2.64
C SER A 68 -9.79 0.22 1.72
N GLY A 69 -10.99 -0.13 2.17
CA GLY A 69 -12.00 -0.89 1.42
C GLY A 69 -12.91 -0.02 0.55
N LEU A 70 -12.68 1.29 0.49
CA LEU A 70 -13.52 2.23 -0.23
C LEU A 70 -13.92 1.76 -1.64
N PRO A 71 -13.02 1.23 -2.48
CA PRO A 71 -13.42 0.80 -3.82
C PRO A 71 -14.52 -0.27 -3.83
N TRP A 72 -14.55 -1.14 -2.82
CA TRP A 72 -15.62 -2.12 -2.69
C TRP A 72 -16.91 -1.49 -2.16
N ALA A 73 -16.82 -0.59 -1.19
CA ALA A 73 -17.96 0.11 -0.63
C ALA A 73 -18.71 0.92 -1.71
N LEU A 74 -17.99 1.61 -2.59
CA LEU A 74 -18.56 2.42 -3.68
C LEU A 74 -19.46 1.63 -4.62
N ARG A 75 -19.24 0.32 -4.82
CA ARG A 75 -20.09 -0.54 -5.65
C ARG A 75 -21.51 -0.70 -5.09
N HIS A 76 -21.68 -0.48 -3.81
CA HIS A 76 -22.95 -0.66 -3.10
C HIS A 76 -23.68 0.65 -2.79
N LEU A 77 -23.07 1.78 -3.11
CA LEU A 77 -23.66 3.09 -2.94
C LEU A 77 -24.48 3.47 -4.18
N PRO A 78 -25.74 3.91 -4.03
CA PRO A 78 -26.55 4.36 -5.17
C PRO A 78 -26.00 5.65 -5.79
N TRP A 79 -25.29 6.43 -4.99
CA TRP A 79 -24.64 7.67 -5.37
C TRP A 79 -23.52 7.97 -4.39
N PHE A 80 -22.44 8.58 -4.87
CA PHE A 80 -21.37 9.11 -4.03
C PHE A 80 -20.69 10.32 -4.71
N ASP A 81 -20.25 11.25 -3.88
CA ASP A 81 -19.32 12.30 -4.22
C ASP A 81 -18.25 12.33 -3.13
N LEU A 82 -17.01 12.09 -3.51
CA LEU A 82 -15.91 12.02 -2.55
C LEU A 82 -15.34 13.40 -2.20
N GLU A 83 -15.75 14.47 -2.86
CA GLU A 83 -15.24 15.83 -2.63
C GLU A 83 -16.13 16.64 -1.69
N THR A 84 -17.42 16.34 -1.61
CA THR A 84 -18.38 17.11 -0.78
C THR A 84 -18.42 16.67 0.69
N GLY A 85 -17.93 15.49 1.04
CA GLY A 85 -18.03 14.93 2.40
C GLY A 85 -19.41 14.39 2.75
N GLU A 86 -20.33 14.29 1.79
CA GLU A 86 -21.71 13.80 1.99
C GLU A 86 -21.85 12.28 1.75
N ALA A 87 -20.78 11.64 1.25
CA ALA A 87 -20.80 10.19 1.03
C ALA A 87 -20.83 9.43 2.35
N ALA A 88 -21.59 8.32 2.36
CA ALA A 88 -21.67 7.42 3.53
C ALA A 88 -20.44 6.48 3.56
N VAL A 89 -19.24 7.08 3.66
CA VAL A 89 -17.94 6.40 3.68
C VAL A 89 -17.04 7.02 4.75
N ASP A 90 -15.99 6.28 5.13
CA ASP A 90 -15.06 6.69 6.17
C ASP A 90 -13.84 7.45 5.60
N THR A 91 -13.63 7.41 4.26
CA THR A 91 -12.41 7.90 3.59
C THR A 91 -12.72 8.77 2.35
N ASP A 92 -13.64 9.74 2.44
CA ASP A 92 -13.79 10.79 1.45
C ASP A 92 -12.65 11.83 1.53
N VAL A 93 -12.51 12.68 0.50
CA VAL A 93 -11.42 13.67 0.40
C VAL A 93 -11.40 14.65 1.59
N PRO A 94 -12.52 15.21 2.07
CA PRO A 94 -12.53 16.05 3.26
C PRO A 94 -11.97 15.35 4.51
N ARG A 95 -12.45 14.13 4.83
CA ARG A 95 -11.96 13.37 6.00
C ARG A 95 -10.48 12.98 5.86
N LEU A 96 -10.05 12.58 4.67
CA LEU A 96 -8.65 12.28 4.39
C LEU A 96 -7.75 13.52 4.56
N ARG A 97 -8.21 14.70 4.15
CA ARG A 97 -7.48 15.97 4.35
C ARG A 97 -7.41 16.37 5.82
N GLU A 98 -8.51 16.27 6.55
CA GLU A 98 -8.58 16.54 7.99
C GLU A 98 -7.66 15.62 8.78
N GLY A 99 -7.58 14.33 8.40
CA GLY A 99 -6.67 13.35 8.98
C GLY A 99 -5.24 13.42 8.46
N HIS A 100 -4.90 14.41 7.62
CA HIS A 100 -3.59 14.57 6.99
C HIS A 100 -3.13 13.31 6.23
N VAL A 101 -4.04 12.61 5.54
CA VAL A 101 -3.66 11.45 4.73
C VAL A 101 -3.03 11.93 3.42
N GLY A 102 -1.78 11.54 3.17
CA GLY A 102 -1.02 11.88 1.96
C GLY A 102 -0.91 10.72 0.97
N ALA A 103 -1.09 9.49 1.43
CA ALA A 103 -1.14 8.29 0.59
C ALA A 103 -2.08 7.24 1.16
N LEU A 104 -2.66 6.44 0.28
CA LEU A 104 -3.71 5.49 0.62
C LEU A 104 -3.60 4.26 -0.29
N PHE A 105 -3.57 3.07 0.32
CA PHE A 105 -3.65 1.82 -0.41
C PHE A 105 -5.12 1.42 -0.58
N TRP A 106 -5.62 1.48 -1.81
CA TRP A 106 -6.98 1.07 -2.15
C TRP A 106 -7.05 -0.40 -2.50
N SER A 107 -7.67 -1.16 -1.61
CA SER A 107 -7.85 -2.59 -1.78
C SER A 107 -8.67 -2.92 -3.03
N LEU A 108 -8.20 -3.91 -3.77
CA LEU A 108 -8.93 -4.55 -4.85
C LEU A 108 -9.61 -5.82 -4.31
N HIS A 109 -10.33 -5.67 -3.21
CA HIS A 109 -10.99 -6.77 -2.54
C HIS A 109 -12.03 -7.45 -3.43
N LEU A 110 -12.10 -8.78 -3.32
CA LEU A 110 -13.10 -9.61 -3.98
C LEU A 110 -13.91 -10.40 -2.94
N PRO A 111 -15.17 -10.72 -3.25
CA PRO A 111 -15.98 -11.63 -2.42
C PRO A 111 -15.28 -12.99 -2.28
N LYS A 112 -15.46 -13.62 -1.13
CA LYS A 112 -14.99 -14.98 -0.91
C LYS A 112 -15.65 -15.95 -1.90
N GLY A 113 -14.88 -16.95 -2.34
CA GLY A 113 -15.38 -18.00 -3.26
C GLY A 113 -15.31 -17.64 -4.75
N LEU A 114 -14.69 -16.51 -5.10
CA LEU A 114 -14.27 -16.27 -6.48
C LEU A 114 -12.87 -16.84 -6.71
N ASP A 115 -12.73 -17.63 -7.76
CA ASP A 115 -11.50 -18.31 -8.18
C ASP A 115 -11.32 -18.25 -9.71
N GLY A 116 -10.14 -18.61 -10.18
CA GLY A 116 -9.80 -18.68 -11.60
C GLY A 116 -10.20 -17.45 -12.38
N ASP A 117 -10.79 -17.65 -13.56
CA ASP A 117 -11.16 -16.57 -14.49
C ASP A 117 -12.17 -15.58 -13.90
N ARG A 118 -13.05 -16.04 -12.98
CA ARG A 118 -14.02 -15.15 -12.33
C ARG A 118 -13.34 -14.17 -11.39
N ALA A 119 -12.31 -14.60 -10.65
CA ALA A 119 -11.53 -13.70 -9.81
C ALA A 119 -10.74 -12.68 -10.63
N VAL A 120 -10.15 -13.12 -11.76
CA VAL A 120 -9.47 -12.21 -12.71
C VAL A 120 -10.43 -11.17 -13.25
N GLY A 121 -11.61 -11.59 -13.77
CA GLY A 121 -12.63 -10.70 -14.31
C GLY A 121 -13.10 -9.66 -13.28
N ALA A 122 -13.46 -10.10 -12.07
CA ALA A 122 -13.89 -9.21 -10.99
C ALA A 122 -12.77 -8.23 -10.54
N THR A 123 -11.50 -8.65 -10.57
CA THR A 123 -10.36 -7.77 -10.29
C THR A 123 -10.21 -6.68 -11.36
N LEU A 124 -10.39 -7.02 -12.63
CA LEU A 124 -10.34 -6.05 -13.73
C LEU A 124 -11.46 -5.02 -13.61
N GLU A 125 -12.69 -5.45 -13.29
CA GLU A 125 -13.82 -4.53 -13.03
C GLU A 125 -13.52 -3.60 -11.86
N GLN A 126 -12.91 -4.12 -10.78
CA GLN A 126 -12.54 -3.32 -9.61
C GLN A 126 -11.45 -2.31 -9.95
N LEU A 127 -10.46 -2.69 -10.77
CA LEU A 127 -9.41 -1.80 -11.28
C LEU A 127 -9.99 -0.67 -12.14
N ASP A 128 -10.93 -0.97 -13.03
CA ASP A 128 -11.58 0.02 -13.86
C ASP A 128 -12.37 1.04 -13.03
N LEU A 129 -13.15 0.56 -12.05
CA LEU A 129 -13.86 1.41 -11.10
C LEU A 129 -12.91 2.37 -10.39
N VAL A 130 -11.84 1.85 -9.78
CA VAL A 130 -10.86 2.67 -9.04
C VAL A 130 -10.22 3.72 -9.92
N ARG A 131 -9.77 3.35 -11.13
CA ARG A 131 -9.16 4.27 -12.07
C ARG A 131 -10.14 5.36 -12.51
N THR A 132 -11.41 4.99 -12.67
CA THR A 132 -12.46 5.95 -13.00
C THR A 132 -12.69 6.92 -11.86
N VAL A 133 -12.80 6.43 -10.61
CA VAL A 133 -12.96 7.28 -9.42
C VAL A 133 -11.80 8.26 -9.27
N VAL A 134 -10.54 7.81 -9.38
CA VAL A 134 -9.38 8.72 -9.32
C VAL A 134 -9.42 9.78 -10.41
N ARG A 135 -9.82 9.40 -11.64
CA ARG A 135 -9.90 10.33 -12.78
C ARG A 135 -11.00 11.37 -12.62
N THR A 136 -12.11 11.02 -11.97
CA THR A 136 -13.24 11.94 -11.75
C THR A 136 -13.06 12.87 -10.55
N HIS A 137 -12.05 12.62 -9.70
CA HIS A 137 -11.71 13.45 -8.53
C HIS A 137 -10.25 13.95 -8.61
N PRO A 138 -9.86 14.69 -9.67
CA PRO A 138 -8.47 15.04 -9.94
C PRO A 138 -7.88 16.05 -8.96
N GLU A 139 -8.71 16.83 -8.27
CA GLU A 139 -8.27 17.82 -7.29
C GLU A 139 -7.92 17.21 -5.92
N GLY A 140 -8.50 16.05 -5.62
CA GLY A 140 -8.27 15.34 -4.35
C GLY A 140 -7.29 14.16 -4.50
N LEU A 141 -7.37 13.41 -5.61
CA LEU A 141 -6.76 12.11 -5.76
C LEU A 141 -5.80 12.04 -6.95
N ARG A 142 -4.72 11.27 -6.81
CA ARG A 142 -3.80 10.96 -7.91
C ARG A 142 -3.30 9.53 -7.82
N LEU A 143 -3.42 8.78 -8.90
CA LEU A 143 -2.85 7.43 -8.98
C LEU A 143 -1.32 7.50 -8.88
N ALA A 144 -0.74 6.66 -8.02
CA ALA A 144 0.70 6.53 -7.84
C ALA A 144 1.13 5.06 -8.03
N CYS A 145 2.12 4.85 -8.88
CA CYS A 145 2.67 3.55 -9.20
C CYS A 145 4.11 3.37 -8.71
N THR A 146 4.74 4.42 -8.22
CA THR A 146 6.11 4.44 -7.70
C THR A 146 6.23 5.33 -6.47
N ALA A 147 7.31 5.16 -5.70
CA ALA A 147 7.63 6.02 -4.57
C ALA A 147 7.75 7.50 -4.97
N GLY A 148 8.31 7.77 -6.16
CA GLY A 148 8.40 9.13 -6.72
C GLY A 148 7.04 9.73 -7.00
N GLN A 149 6.16 8.99 -7.68
CA GLN A 149 4.80 9.46 -7.98
C GLN A 149 3.96 9.71 -6.72
N ALA A 150 4.13 8.91 -5.65
CA ALA A 150 3.48 9.17 -4.37
C ALA A 150 3.96 10.49 -3.74
N THR A 151 5.27 10.77 -3.81
CA THR A 151 5.84 12.04 -3.36
C THR A 151 5.35 13.21 -4.20
N ASP A 152 5.29 13.06 -5.52
CA ASP A 152 4.83 14.11 -6.45
C ASP A 152 3.34 14.42 -6.28
N ALA A 153 2.50 13.40 -6.05
CA ALA A 153 1.08 13.61 -5.73
C ALA A 153 0.92 14.52 -4.51
N ARG A 154 1.64 14.19 -3.42
CA ARG A 154 1.66 14.99 -2.19
C ARG A 154 2.13 16.44 -2.43
N ARG A 155 3.23 16.62 -3.16
CA ARG A 155 3.74 17.96 -3.49
C ARG A 155 2.74 18.83 -4.26
N CYS A 156 1.86 18.18 -5.03
CA CYS A 156 0.76 18.82 -5.73
C CYS A 156 -0.52 18.98 -4.89
N GLY A 157 -0.46 18.74 -3.57
CA GLY A 157 -1.63 18.82 -2.67
C GLY A 157 -2.67 17.74 -2.87
N ARG A 158 -2.29 16.60 -3.50
CA ARG A 158 -3.18 15.47 -3.80
C ARG A 158 -2.83 14.26 -2.95
N ILE A 159 -3.82 13.43 -2.68
CA ILE A 159 -3.65 12.15 -1.99
C ILE A 159 -3.21 11.11 -3.01
N ALA A 160 -2.07 10.47 -2.76
CA ALA A 160 -1.57 9.41 -3.62
C ALA A 160 -2.39 8.12 -3.42
N VAL A 161 -2.99 7.60 -4.48
CA VAL A 161 -3.70 6.31 -4.47
C VAL A 161 -2.81 5.23 -5.04
N LEU A 162 -2.47 4.23 -4.23
CA LEU A 162 -1.75 3.02 -4.63
C LEU A 162 -2.77 1.86 -4.77
N LEU A 163 -2.74 1.16 -5.90
CA LEU A 163 -3.69 0.07 -6.16
C LEU A 163 -3.23 -1.23 -5.51
N GLY A 164 -4.05 -1.73 -4.63
CA GLY A 164 -3.83 -2.95 -3.84
C GLY A 164 -4.00 -2.69 -2.32
N PRO A 165 -3.92 -3.78 -1.55
CA PRO A 165 -3.66 -5.15 -1.98
C PRO A 165 -4.82 -5.78 -2.75
N ALA A 166 -4.47 -6.61 -3.74
CA ALA A 166 -5.39 -7.59 -4.32
C ALA A 166 -5.12 -8.96 -3.67
N GLY A 167 -6.13 -9.83 -3.58
CA GLY A 167 -5.94 -11.20 -3.12
C GLY A 167 -5.19 -12.07 -4.15
N ALA A 168 -4.52 -13.13 -3.69
CA ALA A 168 -3.76 -14.02 -4.56
C ALA A 168 -4.59 -14.67 -5.68
N ALA A 169 -5.89 -14.91 -5.46
CA ALA A 169 -6.80 -15.41 -6.48
C ALA A 169 -6.95 -14.48 -7.70
N ALA A 170 -6.66 -13.18 -7.54
CA ALA A 170 -6.73 -12.19 -8.62
C ALA A 170 -5.83 -12.51 -9.82
N ILE A 171 -4.76 -13.28 -9.63
CA ILE A 171 -3.85 -13.64 -10.72
C ILE A 171 -4.25 -14.93 -11.48
N GLY A 172 -5.29 -15.65 -11.04
CA GLY A 172 -5.77 -16.87 -11.70
C GLY A 172 -4.66 -17.89 -11.99
N GLU A 173 -3.71 -18.05 -11.04
CA GLU A 173 -2.54 -18.95 -11.17
C GLU A 173 -1.66 -18.66 -12.41
N SER A 174 -1.66 -17.40 -12.88
CA SER A 174 -0.96 -16.97 -14.09
C SER A 174 -0.03 -15.79 -13.86
N LEU A 175 1.27 -15.98 -14.12
CA LEU A 175 2.27 -14.89 -14.13
C LEU A 175 2.00 -13.87 -15.22
N GLY A 176 1.36 -14.28 -16.32
CA GLY A 176 0.91 -13.37 -17.39
C GLY A 176 -0.16 -12.40 -16.89
N VAL A 177 -1.14 -12.90 -16.12
CA VAL A 177 -2.19 -12.08 -15.49
C VAL A 177 -1.56 -11.14 -14.47
N LEU A 178 -0.61 -11.59 -13.64
CA LEU A 178 0.12 -10.73 -12.70
C LEU A 178 0.78 -9.54 -13.42
N ARG A 179 1.46 -9.78 -14.55
CA ARG A 179 2.07 -8.72 -15.37
C ARG A 179 1.04 -7.76 -15.95
N SER A 180 -0.09 -8.27 -16.41
CA SER A 180 -1.19 -7.45 -16.93
C SER A 180 -1.80 -6.56 -15.85
N LEU A 181 -2.06 -7.11 -14.67
CA LEU A 181 -2.56 -6.33 -13.53
C LEU A 181 -1.54 -5.27 -13.08
N PHE A 182 -0.24 -5.59 -13.09
CA PHE A 182 0.83 -4.62 -12.84
C PHE A 182 0.81 -3.47 -13.86
N ALA A 183 0.70 -3.78 -15.15
CA ALA A 183 0.60 -2.77 -16.21
C ALA A 183 -0.65 -1.88 -16.05
N LEU A 184 -1.74 -2.43 -15.49
CA LEU A 184 -2.96 -1.69 -15.15
C LEU A 184 -2.84 -0.89 -13.83
N GLY A 185 -1.75 -1.03 -13.08
CA GLY A 185 -1.48 -0.22 -11.90
C GLY A 185 -1.38 -0.98 -10.58
N LEU A 186 -1.60 -2.31 -10.53
CA LEU A 186 -1.45 -3.10 -9.30
C LEU A 186 -0.05 -2.94 -8.72
N ARG A 187 0.03 -2.69 -7.40
CA ARG A 187 1.31 -2.51 -6.68
C ARG A 187 1.46 -3.39 -5.44
N VAL A 188 0.39 -3.97 -4.95
CA VAL A 188 0.42 -4.86 -3.77
C VAL A 188 -0.44 -6.09 -4.04
N LEU A 189 0.08 -7.28 -3.72
CA LEU A 189 -0.63 -8.56 -3.82
C LEU A 189 -0.50 -9.32 -2.51
N THR A 190 -1.64 -9.74 -1.92
CA THR A 190 -1.68 -10.53 -0.69
C THR A 190 -1.45 -12.01 -1.00
N LEU A 191 -0.45 -12.62 -0.37
CA LEU A 191 -0.06 -14.02 -0.58
C LEU A 191 -0.70 -14.92 0.46
N SER A 192 -1.99 -15.18 0.34
CA SER A 192 -2.73 -16.07 1.23
C SER A 192 -4.00 -16.60 0.57
N GLY A 193 -4.52 -17.74 1.10
CA GLY A 193 -5.84 -18.26 0.77
C GLY A 193 -5.96 -18.95 -0.60
N VAL A 194 -4.86 -19.40 -1.17
CA VAL A 194 -4.78 -20.14 -2.44
C VAL A 194 -3.89 -21.39 -2.29
N SER A 195 -3.97 -22.33 -3.25
CA SER A 195 -3.22 -23.59 -3.23
C SER A 195 -1.70 -23.38 -3.09
N TRP A 196 -1.14 -22.42 -3.79
CA TRP A 196 0.29 -22.13 -3.84
C TRP A 196 0.78 -21.15 -2.73
N ALA A 197 -0.13 -20.61 -1.90
CA ALA A 197 0.16 -19.81 -0.70
C ALA A 197 -0.85 -20.19 0.39
N SER A 198 -0.56 -21.26 1.12
CA SER A 198 -1.46 -21.93 2.05
C SER A 198 -0.85 -22.07 3.45
N GLU A 199 -1.50 -22.85 4.32
CA GLU A 199 -0.97 -23.18 5.65
C GLU A 199 0.38 -23.92 5.58
N ALA A 200 0.65 -24.66 4.50
CA ALA A 200 1.91 -25.36 4.28
C ALA A 200 3.07 -24.46 3.78
N GLY A 201 2.81 -23.17 3.55
CA GLY A 201 3.79 -22.23 3.03
C GLY A 201 3.60 -21.92 1.54
N LEU A 202 4.63 -21.32 0.93
CA LEU A 202 4.69 -21.11 -0.53
C LEU A 202 5.18 -22.37 -1.24
N THR A 203 4.44 -22.77 -2.27
CA THR A 203 4.91 -23.82 -3.20
C THR A 203 6.01 -23.27 -4.13
N ARG A 204 6.56 -24.10 -5.01
CA ARG A 204 7.52 -23.66 -6.03
C ARG A 204 6.93 -22.60 -6.96
N PHE A 205 5.65 -22.74 -7.34
CA PHE A 205 4.95 -21.73 -8.11
C PHE A 205 4.76 -20.45 -7.29
N GLY A 206 4.36 -20.54 -6.01
CA GLY A 206 4.24 -19.39 -5.11
C GLY A 206 5.54 -18.61 -4.94
N GLU A 207 6.69 -19.31 -4.84
CA GLU A 207 8.00 -18.64 -4.87
C GLU A 207 8.28 -17.93 -6.19
N GLU A 208 7.87 -18.54 -7.30
CA GLU A 208 8.04 -17.96 -8.63
C GLU A 208 7.16 -16.73 -8.81
N VAL A 209 5.92 -16.73 -8.30
CA VAL A 209 5.06 -15.53 -8.22
C VAL A 209 5.79 -14.42 -7.46
N LEU A 210 6.36 -14.73 -6.29
CA LEU A 210 7.07 -13.74 -5.46
C LEU A 210 8.32 -13.18 -6.17
N ARG A 211 9.06 -14.02 -6.89
CA ARG A 211 10.22 -13.57 -7.70
C ARG A 211 9.78 -12.66 -8.86
N GLU A 212 8.67 -12.97 -9.51
CA GLU A 212 8.11 -12.13 -10.57
C GLU A 212 7.57 -10.81 -10.00
N MET A 213 6.92 -10.83 -8.81
CA MET A 213 6.53 -9.61 -8.08
C MET A 213 7.75 -8.72 -7.81
N ASN A 214 8.87 -9.29 -7.34
CA ASN A 214 10.11 -8.54 -7.13
C ASN A 214 10.63 -7.93 -8.45
N ARG A 215 10.53 -8.66 -9.59
CA ARG A 215 10.93 -8.16 -10.90
C ARG A 215 10.05 -7.01 -11.39
N LEU A 216 8.78 -7.02 -11.04
CA LEU A 216 7.82 -5.98 -11.42
C LEU A 216 7.83 -4.77 -10.49
N GLY A 217 8.24 -4.93 -9.23
CA GLY A 217 8.07 -3.92 -8.18
C GLY A 217 6.69 -3.99 -7.52
N VAL A 218 6.04 -5.15 -7.57
CA VAL A 218 4.82 -5.43 -6.81
C VAL A 218 5.22 -5.91 -5.42
N LEU A 219 4.71 -5.26 -4.38
CA LEU A 219 4.97 -5.58 -2.99
C LEU A 219 4.15 -6.81 -2.57
N ALA A 220 4.78 -7.72 -1.85
CA ALA A 220 4.10 -8.84 -1.23
C ALA A 220 3.48 -8.42 0.11
N ASP A 221 2.16 -8.55 0.23
CA ASP A 221 1.43 -8.42 1.48
C ASP A 221 1.20 -9.82 2.07
N LEU A 222 1.57 -10.01 3.32
CA LEU A 222 1.47 -11.27 4.04
C LEU A 222 0.36 -11.26 5.10
N SER A 223 -0.56 -10.29 5.02
CA SER A 223 -1.70 -10.20 5.93
C SER A 223 -2.56 -11.45 5.85
N GLY A 224 -2.75 -12.14 6.99
CA GLY A 224 -3.51 -13.39 7.07
C GLY A 224 -2.84 -14.60 6.42
N ALA A 225 -1.56 -14.52 6.08
CA ALA A 225 -0.76 -15.67 5.65
C ALA A 225 -0.37 -16.55 6.87
N SER A 226 -0.14 -17.83 6.63
CA SER A 226 0.41 -18.73 7.65
C SER A 226 1.85 -18.35 8.04
N GLY A 227 2.29 -18.75 9.23
CA GLY A 227 3.67 -18.53 9.65
C GLY A 227 4.70 -19.11 8.69
N GLU A 228 4.40 -20.27 8.11
CA GLU A 228 5.25 -20.92 7.10
C GLU A 228 5.33 -20.10 5.80
N THR A 229 4.19 -19.56 5.34
CA THR A 229 4.17 -18.63 4.18
C THR A 229 4.97 -17.37 4.47
N VAL A 230 4.82 -16.78 5.69
CA VAL A 230 5.59 -15.59 6.09
C VAL A 230 7.08 -15.89 6.06
N ARG A 231 7.55 -16.93 6.77
CA ARG A 231 8.99 -17.28 6.82
C ARG A 231 9.55 -17.57 5.44
N ARG A 232 8.79 -18.33 4.62
CA ARG A 232 9.24 -18.64 3.27
C ARG A 232 9.34 -17.39 2.39
N ALA A 233 8.36 -16.49 2.49
CA ALA A 233 8.37 -15.23 1.76
C ALA A 233 9.57 -14.33 2.18
N LEU A 234 9.89 -14.26 3.47
CA LEU A 234 11.04 -13.50 3.97
C LEU A 234 12.38 -14.04 3.42
N VAL A 235 12.51 -15.35 3.22
CA VAL A 235 13.72 -15.97 2.62
C VAL A 235 13.82 -15.70 1.12
N VAL A 236 12.72 -15.79 0.40
CA VAL A 236 12.68 -15.71 -1.07
C VAL A 236 12.72 -14.29 -1.58
N SER A 237 11.99 -13.37 -0.92
CA SER A 237 11.85 -11.98 -1.38
C SER A 237 13.18 -11.24 -1.34
N LYS A 238 13.42 -10.42 -2.36
CA LYS A 238 14.53 -9.46 -2.44
C LYS A 238 14.07 -8.01 -2.20
N SER A 239 12.77 -7.82 -2.10
CA SER A 239 12.11 -6.57 -1.70
C SER A 239 11.56 -6.73 -0.29
N PRO A 240 11.48 -5.66 0.51
CA PRO A 240 10.74 -5.71 1.76
C PRO A 240 9.30 -6.20 1.55
N VAL A 241 8.78 -6.97 2.48
CA VAL A 241 7.39 -7.42 2.47
C VAL A 241 6.53 -6.56 3.38
N LEU A 242 5.22 -6.59 3.18
CA LEU A 242 4.22 -5.89 3.98
C LEU A 242 3.37 -6.90 4.77
N CYS A 243 2.84 -6.43 5.89
CA CYS A 243 1.64 -6.96 6.52
C CYS A 243 0.69 -5.75 6.67
N THR A 244 -0.15 -5.51 5.65
CA THR A 244 -0.97 -4.28 5.57
C THR A 244 -2.07 -4.22 6.62
N ARG A 245 -2.40 -5.33 7.30
CA ARG A 245 -3.50 -5.45 8.27
C ARG A 245 -3.17 -6.46 9.36
N SER A 246 -2.07 -6.26 10.06
CA SER A 246 -1.65 -7.13 11.16
C SER A 246 -1.22 -6.33 12.38
N ALA A 247 -1.56 -6.85 13.56
CA ALA A 247 -1.15 -6.30 14.85
C ALA A 247 -0.44 -7.39 15.67
N ALA A 248 -0.18 -7.15 16.95
CA ALA A 248 0.47 -8.10 17.84
C ALA A 248 -0.52 -9.16 18.35
N HIS A 249 -0.25 -10.43 18.06
CA HIS A 249 -1.08 -11.55 18.54
C HIS A 249 -1.02 -11.71 20.05
N ALA A 250 0.12 -11.40 20.67
CA ALA A 250 0.32 -11.46 22.11
C ALA A 250 -0.63 -10.55 22.91
N LEU A 251 -0.97 -9.37 22.35
CA LEU A 251 -1.91 -8.43 22.97
C LEU A 251 -3.37 -8.80 22.69
N ARG A 252 -3.64 -9.30 21.48
CA ARG A 252 -4.98 -9.71 21.10
C ARG A 252 -4.94 -10.89 20.15
N PRO A 253 -5.31 -12.09 20.62
CA PRO A 253 -5.38 -13.29 19.78
C PRO A 253 -6.39 -13.09 18.65
N HIS A 254 -5.88 -12.95 17.42
CA HIS A 254 -6.64 -12.82 16.21
C HIS A 254 -5.87 -13.49 15.07
N PRO A 255 -6.51 -14.25 14.15
CA PRO A 255 -5.80 -15.01 13.11
C PRO A 255 -4.94 -14.15 12.15
N ALA A 256 -5.27 -12.87 11.99
CA ALA A 256 -4.51 -11.96 11.16
C ALA A 256 -3.41 -11.18 11.92
N ASN A 257 -3.33 -11.33 13.25
CA ASN A 257 -2.27 -10.72 14.06
C ASN A 257 -1.04 -11.62 14.08
N LEU A 258 0.13 -11.00 14.07
CA LEU A 258 1.41 -11.71 14.02
C LEU A 258 1.90 -12.10 15.41
N PRO A 259 2.37 -13.35 15.61
CA PRO A 259 3.16 -13.75 16.77
C PRO A 259 4.47 -12.95 16.89
N ASP A 260 5.00 -12.87 18.09
CA ASP A 260 6.18 -12.05 18.44
C ASP A 260 7.44 -12.47 17.67
N ASP A 261 7.63 -13.76 17.44
CA ASP A 261 8.73 -14.30 16.64
C ASP A 261 8.65 -13.83 15.19
N LEU A 262 7.45 -13.82 14.58
CA LEU A 262 7.25 -13.34 13.22
C LEU A 262 7.38 -11.80 13.13
N LEU A 263 7.00 -11.05 14.16
CA LEU A 263 7.26 -9.61 14.21
C LEU A 263 8.75 -9.31 14.22
N ALA A 264 9.54 -10.06 15.02
CA ALA A 264 10.99 -9.93 15.08
C ALA A 264 11.66 -10.32 13.73
N GLU A 265 11.22 -11.43 13.11
CA GLU A 265 11.72 -11.88 11.81
C GLU A 265 11.39 -10.86 10.70
N LEU A 266 10.19 -10.28 10.71
CA LEU A 266 9.76 -9.23 9.79
C LEU A 266 10.64 -7.98 9.93
N GLY A 267 10.91 -7.55 11.17
CA GLY A 267 11.79 -6.42 11.47
C GLY A 267 13.23 -6.66 11.00
N ALA A 268 13.79 -7.85 11.27
CA ALA A 268 15.12 -8.24 10.81
C ALA A 268 15.25 -8.21 9.27
N ALA A 269 14.17 -8.56 8.57
CA ALA A 269 14.07 -8.50 7.11
C ALA A 269 13.71 -7.09 6.56
N LYS A 270 13.63 -6.06 7.40
CA LYS A 270 13.23 -4.70 7.03
C LYS A 270 11.84 -4.63 6.37
N GLY A 271 10.96 -5.56 6.71
CA GLY A 271 9.55 -5.54 6.33
C GLY A 271 8.78 -4.44 7.04
N LEU A 272 7.46 -4.41 6.84
CA LEU A 272 6.59 -3.38 7.43
C LEU A 272 5.30 -4.02 7.94
N CYS A 273 5.04 -3.92 9.23
CA CYS A 273 3.77 -4.27 9.87
C CYS A 273 2.91 -3.01 10.02
N MET A 274 1.77 -2.97 9.35
CA MET A 274 0.83 -1.84 9.41
C MET A 274 -0.33 -2.22 10.31
N VAL A 275 -0.39 -1.56 11.48
CA VAL A 275 -1.37 -1.86 12.53
C VAL A 275 -2.76 -1.37 12.12
N PRO A 276 -3.77 -2.26 12.06
CA PRO A 276 -5.11 -1.90 11.63
C PRO A 276 -5.90 -1.17 12.73
N LEU A 277 -6.69 -0.17 12.34
CA LEU A 277 -7.58 0.57 13.24
C LEU A 277 -8.93 -0.13 13.33
N THR A 278 -8.96 -1.40 13.74
CA THR A 278 -10.20 -2.17 13.88
C THR A 278 -10.36 -2.71 15.30
N ALA A 279 -11.54 -2.47 15.91
CA ALA A 279 -11.81 -2.92 17.27
C ALA A 279 -11.64 -4.44 17.46
N LYS A 280 -11.82 -5.21 16.39
CA LYS A 280 -11.67 -6.67 16.41
C LYS A 280 -10.22 -7.12 16.57
N GLN A 281 -9.26 -6.42 15.92
CA GLN A 281 -7.85 -6.81 15.90
C GLN A 281 -7.02 -6.11 16.97
N THR A 282 -7.35 -4.86 17.30
CA THR A 282 -6.54 -4.06 18.23
C THR A 282 -7.25 -3.71 19.52
N GLY A 283 -8.59 -3.59 19.51
CA GLY A 283 -9.37 -3.23 20.70
C GLY A 283 -10.26 -2.02 20.46
N PRO A 284 -11.13 -1.68 21.43
CA PRO A 284 -12.20 -0.71 21.24
C PRO A 284 -11.76 0.77 21.43
N THR A 285 -10.51 1.04 21.78
CA THR A 285 -10.05 2.39 22.12
C THR A 285 -8.75 2.76 21.38
N VAL A 286 -8.45 4.07 21.30
CA VAL A 286 -7.18 4.57 20.77
C VAL A 286 -5.98 4.05 21.58
N HIS A 287 -6.15 3.86 22.90
CA HIS A 287 -5.11 3.31 23.78
C HIS A 287 -4.74 1.88 23.39
N ASP A 288 -5.74 1.04 23.08
CA ASP A 288 -5.49 -0.34 22.63
C ASP A 288 -4.67 -0.36 21.31
N VAL A 289 -4.99 0.53 20.38
CA VAL A 289 -4.21 0.67 19.12
C VAL A 289 -2.78 1.11 19.42
N ALA A 290 -2.60 2.09 20.30
CA ALA A 290 -1.29 2.57 20.70
C ALA A 290 -0.45 1.48 21.41
N ASP A 291 -1.08 0.61 22.23
CA ASP A 291 -0.41 -0.56 22.83
C ASP A 291 0.14 -1.50 21.76
N HIS A 292 -0.64 -1.76 20.70
CA HIS A 292 -0.17 -2.58 19.57
C HIS A 292 0.98 -1.91 18.81
N LEU A 293 0.94 -0.59 18.61
CA LEU A 293 2.01 0.16 17.95
C LEU A 293 3.30 0.12 18.77
N ASP A 294 3.20 0.30 20.10
CA ASP A 294 4.33 0.18 21.03
C ASP A 294 4.95 -1.23 20.97
N HIS A 295 4.12 -2.27 21.00
CA HIS A 295 4.59 -3.66 20.97
C HIS A 295 5.28 -4.02 19.64
N VAL A 296 4.65 -3.67 18.50
CA VAL A 296 5.24 -3.91 17.17
C VAL A 296 6.55 -3.14 17.02
N ARG A 297 6.60 -1.86 17.46
CA ARG A 297 7.82 -1.06 17.45
C ARG A 297 8.93 -1.67 18.30
N ALA A 298 8.59 -2.19 19.48
CA ALA A 298 9.57 -2.81 20.38
C ALA A 298 10.21 -4.08 19.79
N LEU A 299 9.44 -4.90 19.08
CA LEU A 299 9.91 -6.18 18.51
C LEU A 299 10.50 -6.05 17.11
N ALA A 300 9.83 -5.34 16.22
CA ALA A 300 10.23 -5.21 14.82
C ALA A 300 11.14 -3.99 14.55
N GLY A 301 11.22 -3.07 15.50
CA GLY A 301 11.95 -1.81 15.39
C GLY A 301 11.12 -0.67 14.76
N PRO A 302 11.54 0.60 14.98
CA PRO A 302 10.79 1.78 14.53
C PRO A 302 10.68 1.89 13.01
N GLU A 303 11.59 1.27 12.26
CA GLU A 303 11.57 1.24 10.80
C GLU A 303 10.55 0.25 10.22
N SER A 304 9.94 -0.60 11.05
CA SER A 304 9.08 -1.71 10.61
C SER A 304 7.63 -1.61 11.09
N VAL A 305 7.21 -0.44 11.57
CA VAL A 305 5.85 -0.16 12.00
C VAL A 305 5.18 0.89 11.13
N GLY A 306 3.90 0.70 10.82
CA GLY A 306 3.07 1.59 10.01
C GLY A 306 1.62 1.58 10.44
N LEU A 307 0.79 2.37 9.77
CA LEU A 307 -0.63 2.55 10.06
C LEU A 307 -1.50 1.97 8.93
N SER A 308 -2.65 1.42 9.30
CA SER A 308 -3.65 0.94 8.37
C SER A 308 -5.04 1.28 8.90
N GLY A 309 -5.73 2.25 8.29
CA GLY A 309 -7.08 2.63 8.70
C GLY A 309 -8.03 1.46 8.68
N THR A 310 -7.92 0.64 7.63
CA THR A 310 -8.83 -0.49 7.38
C THR A 310 -10.28 -0.01 7.35
N TYR A 311 -10.48 1.21 6.87
CA TYR A 311 -11.78 1.88 6.74
C TYR A 311 -12.57 1.33 5.55
N ASP A 312 -13.87 1.57 5.54
CA ASP A 312 -14.81 1.19 4.46
C ASP A 312 -14.89 -0.34 4.21
N VAL A 313 -14.67 -1.16 5.24
CA VAL A 313 -14.77 -2.63 5.17
C VAL A 313 -15.92 -3.22 5.99
N GLY A 314 -16.79 -2.37 6.54
CA GLY A 314 -17.94 -2.81 7.35
C GLY A 314 -17.53 -3.44 8.69
N THR A 315 -16.44 -2.99 9.30
CA THR A 315 -16.00 -3.41 10.63
C THR A 315 -16.08 -2.25 11.62
N ALA A 316 -16.20 -2.59 12.93
CA ALA A 316 -16.16 -1.57 13.96
C ALA A 316 -14.73 -1.05 14.17
N HIS A 317 -14.62 0.27 14.29
CA HIS A 317 -13.37 0.97 14.61
C HIS A 317 -13.31 1.31 16.11
N PRO A 318 -12.10 1.57 16.66
CA PRO A 318 -11.97 2.17 18.00
C PRO A 318 -12.76 3.48 18.08
N ARG A 319 -13.39 3.76 19.23
CA ARG A 319 -14.36 4.86 19.39
C ARG A 319 -13.81 6.23 18.95
N GLU A 320 -12.53 6.47 19.22
CA GLU A 320 -11.87 7.74 18.93
C GLU A 320 -11.28 7.81 17.52
N LEU A 321 -11.38 6.69 16.74
CA LEU A 321 -10.76 6.51 15.43
C LEU A 321 -11.79 6.03 14.41
N ALA A 322 -12.98 6.65 14.41
CA ALA A 322 -14.14 6.19 13.64
C ALA A 322 -13.98 6.31 12.12
N ASP A 323 -13.21 7.27 11.65
CA ASP A 323 -12.94 7.54 10.24
C ASP A 323 -11.55 8.14 10.04
N ALA A 324 -11.18 8.42 8.80
CA ALA A 324 -9.85 8.90 8.44
C ALA A 324 -9.49 10.29 9.01
N SER A 325 -10.45 11.11 9.43
CA SER A 325 -10.18 12.41 10.06
C SER A 325 -9.53 12.28 11.45
N CYS A 326 -9.61 11.09 12.04
CA CYS A 326 -9.22 10.86 13.42
C CYS A 326 -7.72 10.54 13.61
N TYR A 327 -6.91 10.43 12.57
CA TYR A 327 -5.47 10.14 12.70
C TYR A 327 -4.72 11.09 13.67
N PRO A 328 -4.98 12.42 13.71
CA PRO A 328 -4.32 13.30 14.66
C PRO A 328 -4.51 12.90 16.12
N ARG A 329 -5.65 12.30 16.49
CA ARG A 329 -5.91 11.81 17.85
C ARG A 329 -5.00 10.62 18.23
N LEU A 330 -4.77 9.71 17.28
CA LEU A 330 -3.82 8.60 17.49
C LEU A 330 -2.39 9.12 17.66
N ILE A 331 -1.99 10.09 16.83
CA ILE A 331 -0.65 10.69 16.94
C ILE A 331 -0.49 11.46 18.25
N ALA A 332 -1.52 12.18 18.71
CA ALA A 332 -1.51 12.84 20.02
C ALA A 332 -1.34 11.85 21.17
N GLU A 333 -2.02 10.69 21.12
CA GLU A 333 -1.84 9.60 22.10
C GLU A 333 -0.40 9.09 22.10
N LEU A 334 0.21 8.85 20.93
CA LEU A 334 1.59 8.39 20.83
C LEU A 334 2.60 9.42 21.35
N LEU A 335 2.38 10.70 21.06
CA LEU A 335 3.19 11.79 21.61
C LEU A 335 3.09 11.84 23.15
N GLY A 336 1.89 11.65 23.70
CA GLY A 336 1.67 11.52 25.16
C GLY A 336 2.40 10.32 25.78
N ARG A 337 2.65 9.26 25.02
CA ARG A 337 3.45 8.09 25.42
C ARG A 337 4.96 8.28 25.24
N GLY A 338 5.40 9.44 24.76
CA GLY A 338 6.81 9.74 24.57
C GLY A 338 7.40 9.30 23.22
N TRP A 339 6.57 9.03 22.21
CA TRP A 339 7.07 8.87 20.85
C TRP A 339 7.68 10.19 20.38
N THR A 340 8.86 10.12 19.81
CA THR A 340 9.53 11.30 19.24
C THR A 340 8.91 11.68 17.90
N GLU A 341 9.13 12.91 17.48
CA GLU A 341 8.74 13.37 16.14
C GLU A 341 9.39 12.51 15.03
N ALA A 342 10.64 12.08 15.25
CA ALA A 342 11.31 11.16 14.34
C ALA A 342 10.60 9.81 14.24
N ASP A 343 10.14 9.24 15.37
CA ASP A 343 9.36 8.00 15.36
C ASP A 343 8.02 8.18 14.63
N ILE A 344 7.31 9.29 14.87
CA ILE A 344 6.05 9.62 14.18
C ILE A 344 6.29 9.78 12.69
N THR A 345 7.35 10.47 12.27
CA THR A 345 7.71 10.64 10.87
C THR A 345 7.95 9.29 10.17
N LEU A 346 8.63 8.35 10.83
CA LEU A 346 8.80 7.00 10.32
C LEU A 346 7.47 6.26 10.23
N LEU A 347 6.66 6.28 11.29
CA LEU A 347 5.37 5.61 11.38
C LEU A 347 4.41 6.06 10.27
N THR A 348 4.29 7.37 10.07
CA THR A 348 3.26 7.95 9.20
C THR A 348 3.63 7.87 7.72
N TRP A 349 4.87 8.18 7.36
CA TRP A 349 5.29 8.27 5.96
C TRP A 349 6.59 7.54 5.63
N GLY A 350 7.61 7.70 6.49
CA GLY A 350 8.98 7.29 6.18
C GLY A 350 9.11 5.82 5.86
N ASN A 351 8.46 4.94 6.62
CA ASN A 351 8.54 3.50 6.45
C ASN A 351 7.86 3.03 5.16
N VAL A 352 6.69 3.55 4.82
CA VAL A 352 6.01 3.25 3.54
C VAL A 352 6.85 3.73 2.38
N GLN A 353 7.38 4.95 2.45
CA GLN A 353 8.25 5.51 1.41
C GLN A 353 9.53 4.68 1.21
N ARG A 354 10.15 4.20 2.31
CA ARG A 354 11.31 3.31 2.26
C ARG A 354 10.98 2.02 1.52
N VAL A 355 9.87 1.38 1.87
CA VAL A 355 9.47 0.11 1.26
C VAL A 355 9.17 0.28 -0.24
N LEU A 356 8.44 1.33 -0.63
CA LEU A 356 8.16 1.64 -2.03
C LEU A 356 9.45 1.89 -2.83
N ARG A 357 10.40 2.68 -2.29
CA ARG A 357 11.71 2.92 -2.94
C ARG A 357 12.52 1.64 -3.09
N SER A 358 12.50 0.78 -2.07
CA SER A 358 13.19 -0.51 -2.11
C SER A 358 12.59 -1.43 -3.17
N ALA A 359 11.27 -1.45 -3.34
CA ALA A 359 10.60 -2.21 -4.38
C ALA A 359 10.98 -1.68 -5.78
N ASP A 360 10.94 -0.37 -5.99
CA ASP A 360 11.35 0.27 -7.25
C ASP A 360 12.82 -0.03 -7.60
N PHE A 361 13.71 -0.03 -6.60
CA PHE A 361 15.11 -0.37 -6.76
C PHE A 361 15.31 -1.85 -7.10
N THR A 362 14.64 -2.74 -6.35
CA THR A 362 14.71 -4.19 -6.57
C THR A 362 14.19 -4.55 -7.95
N ALA A 363 13.12 -3.92 -8.42
CA ALA A 363 12.57 -4.16 -9.75
C ALA A 363 13.57 -3.83 -10.85
N ARG A 364 14.19 -2.65 -10.80
CA ARG A 364 15.21 -2.25 -11.77
C ARG A 364 16.38 -3.23 -11.80
N ALA A 365 16.87 -3.65 -10.64
CA ALA A 365 17.98 -4.61 -10.54
C ALA A 365 17.58 -6.01 -11.02
N ALA A 366 16.35 -6.45 -10.74
CA ALA A 366 15.85 -7.76 -11.14
C ALA A 366 15.59 -7.85 -12.65
N GLN A 367 15.04 -6.79 -13.27
CA GLN A 367 14.80 -6.71 -14.72
C GLN A 367 16.09 -6.82 -15.54
N GLN A 368 17.21 -6.33 -15.02
CA GLN A 368 18.53 -6.48 -15.66
C GLN A 368 19.11 -7.90 -15.59
N ARG A 369 18.61 -8.73 -14.67
CA ARG A 369 19.19 -10.05 -14.37
C ARG A 369 18.29 -11.21 -14.75
N ARG A 370 17.02 -10.95 -14.98
CA ARG A 370 16.03 -11.99 -15.17
C ARG A 370 14.95 -11.57 -16.16
N GLU A 371 14.74 -12.41 -17.17
CA GLU A 371 13.62 -12.31 -18.10
C GLU A 371 12.27 -12.60 -17.39
N PRO A 372 11.13 -12.13 -17.96
CA PRO A 372 9.81 -12.48 -17.49
C PRO A 372 9.64 -14.01 -17.41
N SER A 373 9.18 -14.50 -16.27
CA SER A 373 8.94 -15.94 -16.10
C SER A 373 7.72 -16.41 -16.89
N THR A 374 7.86 -17.54 -17.57
CA THR A 374 6.76 -18.23 -18.27
C THR A 374 6.32 -19.51 -17.56
N ALA A 375 6.82 -19.75 -16.35
CA ALA A 375 6.50 -20.94 -15.56
C ALA A 375 5.00 -21.07 -15.31
N LYS A 376 4.52 -22.31 -15.31
CA LYS A 376 3.12 -22.66 -15.01
C LYS A 376 3.05 -23.46 -13.71
N ILE A 377 1.94 -23.34 -12.99
CA ILE A 377 1.71 -24.06 -11.75
C ILE A 377 1.82 -25.58 -11.96
N ALA A 378 1.24 -26.11 -13.04
CA ALA A 378 1.29 -27.54 -13.36
C ALA A 378 2.72 -28.06 -13.65
N GLU A 379 3.66 -27.19 -14.01
CA GLU A 379 5.07 -27.54 -14.26
C GLU A 379 5.90 -27.55 -12.97
N LEU A 380 5.54 -26.71 -12.01
CA LEU A 380 6.31 -26.50 -10.78
C LEU A 380 5.77 -27.31 -9.60
N ASP A 381 4.45 -27.45 -9.50
CA ASP A 381 3.75 -28.01 -8.33
C ASP A 381 2.96 -29.29 -8.70
N GLY A 382 2.89 -29.66 -10.00
CA GLY A 382 2.15 -30.81 -10.53
C GLY A 382 2.85 -32.17 -10.42
#